data_b4f58b53a84e55d09cd81c61b0824a1a
#
_entry.id   b4f58b53a84e55d09cd81c61b0824a1a
#
_cell.length_a   1.000
_cell.length_b   1.000
_cell.length_c   1.000
_cell.angle_alpha   90.00
_cell.angle_beta   90.00
_cell.angle_gamma   90.00
#
_symmetry.space_group_name_H-M   'P 1'
#
loop_
_entity.id
_entity.type
_entity.pdbx_description
1 polymer ?
#
loop_
_entity_poly.entity_id
_entity_poly.type
_entity_poly.pdbx_seq_one_letter_code
_entity_poly.pdbx_strand_id
1 'polypeptide(L)'
;MDTSMLIYPLLVFVIGFAAMIYMKTKGRNTKGNYVVAGRQYIKKFYPNLDVQQYEIVEGKITYSITAVHIPVLIAYNPSELYLFPVVRNMTGTKLNTPEGLEEHNEHIPVLSIQQIGITEKGDKMAFVVRGKETVINFSKRNSFNENQSEEVSNFLTTMAQAADN
;
A
#
# COMPACT_ATOMS: atom_id res chain seq x y z
N MET A 1 -47.22 9.83 -26.99
CA MET A 1 -45.86 9.85 -26.53
C MET A 1 -45.42 8.40 -26.39
N ASP A 2 -44.50 7.96 -27.27
CA ASP A 2 -44.11 6.55 -27.31
C ASP A 2 -43.30 6.18 -26.05
N THR A 3 -43.89 5.33 -25.23
CA THR A 3 -43.28 4.81 -23.99
C THR A 3 -41.96 4.06 -24.26
N SER A 4 -41.72 3.62 -25.49
CA SER A 4 -40.49 2.96 -25.92
C SER A 4 -39.27 3.88 -25.88
N MET A 5 -39.41 5.19 -26.09
CA MET A 5 -38.30 6.14 -26.06
C MET A 5 -37.70 6.35 -24.65
N LEU A 6 -38.43 6.06 -23.59
CA LEU A 6 -37.94 6.19 -22.19
C LEU A 6 -37.37 4.88 -21.65
N ILE A 7 -37.76 3.73 -22.23
CA ILE A 7 -37.32 2.41 -21.75
C ILE A 7 -35.87 2.13 -22.10
N TYR A 8 -35.41 2.52 -23.30
CA TYR A 8 -34.03 2.29 -23.74
C TYR A 8 -32.96 2.97 -22.88
N PRO A 9 -33.04 4.29 -22.59
CA PRO A 9 -32.05 4.95 -21.74
C PRO A 9 -32.08 4.43 -20.29
N LEU A 10 -33.28 4.05 -19.77
CA LEU A 10 -33.38 3.45 -18.44
C LEU A 10 -32.69 2.08 -18.37
N LEU A 11 -32.84 1.25 -19.40
CA LEU A 11 -32.25 -0.07 -19.48
C LEU A 11 -30.72 0.00 -19.59
N VAL A 12 -30.20 0.94 -20.39
CA VAL A 12 -28.76 1.21 -20.50
C VAL A 12 -28.18 1.69 -19.16
N PHE A 13 -28.91 2.54 -18.44
CA PHE A 13 -28.50 3.03 -17.12
C PHE A 13 -28.47 1.91 -16.10
N VAL A 14 -29.48 1.04 -16.05
CA VAL A 14 -29.54 -0.10 -15.12
C VAL A 14 -28.44 -1.12 -15.42
N ILE A 15 -28.17 -1.44 -16.68
CA ILE A 15 -27.07 -2.33 -17.08
C ILE A 15 -25.71 -1.73 -16.72
N GLY A 16 -25.50 -0.44 -17.00
CA GLY A 16 -24.25 0.27 -16.65
C GLY A 16 -24.02 0.31 -15.14
N PHE A 17 -25.08 0.56 -14.38
CA PHE A 17 -25.02 0.57 -12.90
C PHE A 17 -24.77 -0.83 -12.33
N ALA A 18 -25.42 -1.84 -12.84
CA ALA A 18 -25.20 -3.26 -12.46
C ALA A 18 -23.77 -3.71 -12.81
N ALA A 19 -23.25 -3.33 -13.98
CA ALA A 19 -21.87 -3.63 -14.38
C ALA A 19 -20.86 -2.92 -13.47
N MET A 20 -21.13 -1.68 -13.07
CA MET A 20 -20.30 -0.92 -12.14
C MET A 20 -20.28 -1.56 -10.75
N ILE A 21 -21.43 -2.00 -10.23
CA ILE A 21 -21.54 -2.74 -8.96
C ILE A 21 -20.82 -4.07 -9.07
N TYR A 22 -21.00 -4.81 -10.17
CA TYR A 22 -20.33 -6.10 -10.40
C TYR A 22 -18.81 -5.96 -10.44
N MET A 23 -18.29 -4.96 -11.16
CA MET A 23 -16.84 -4.66 -11.18
C MET A 23 -16.32 -4.26 -9.80
N LYS A 24 -17.10 -3.49 -9.04
CA LYS A 24 -16.74 -3.05 -7.68
C LYS A 24 -16.77 -4.19 -6.66
N THR A 25 -17.63 -5.17 -6.84
CA THR A 25 -17.74 -6.34 -5.94
C THR A 25 -16.78 -7.46 -6.32
N LYS A 26 -16.52 -7.69 -7.60
CA LYS A 26 -15.59 -8.73 -8.07
C LYS A 26 -14.14 -8.45 -7.70
N GLY A 27 -13.76 -7.16 -7.55
CA GLY A 27 -12.44 -6.76 -7.03
C GLY A 27 -12.31 -6.85 -5.50
N ARG A 28 -13.39 -7.18 -4.78
CA ARG A 28 -13.46 -7.09 -3.32
C ARG A 28 -13.08 -8.36 -2.55
N ASN A 29 -12.95 -9.52 -3.20
CA ASN A 29 -13.04 -10.79 -2.46
C ASN A 29 -11.86 -11.74 -2.58
N THR A 30 -10.66 -11.29 -2.93
CA THR A 30 -9.47 -12.16 -2.82
C THR A 30 -8.49 -11.55 -1.83
N LYS A 31 -8.52 -12.03 -0.59
CA LYS A 31 -7.52 -11.75 0.43
C LYS A 31 -6.14 -12.11 -0.13
N GLY A 32 -5.18 -11.18 -0.08
CA GLY A 32 -3.84 -11.40 -0.59
C GLY A 32 -3.52 -10.83 -1.97
N ASN A 33 -4.45 -10.17 -2.65
CA ASN A 33 -4.19 -9.53 -3.94
C ASN A 33 -3.15 -8.41 -3.82
N TYR A 34 -3.16 -7.64 -2.70
CA TYR A 34 -2.18 -6.59 -2.45
C TYR A 34 -0.77 -7.17 -2.33
N VAL A 35 -0.59 -8.25 -1.59
CA VAL A 35 0.70 -8.93 -1.42
C VAL A 35 1.23 -9.45 -2.77
N VAL A 36 0.37 -10.08 -3.57
CA VAL A 36 0.74 -10.57 -4.91
C VAL A 36 1.13 -9.42 -5.83
N ALA A 37 0.33 -8.34 -5.87
CA ALA A 37 0.62 -7.15 -6.67
C ALA A 37 1.91 -6.46 -6.18
N GLY A 38 2.14 -6.40 -4.87
CA GLY A 38 3.34 -5.86 -4.25
C GLY A 38 4.60 -6.63 -4.66
N ARG A 39 4.58 -7.96 -4.57
CA ARG A 39 5.70 -8.81 -4.98
C ARG A 39 6.03 -8.65 -6.48
N GLN A 40 5.00 -8.57 -7.32
CA GLN A 40 5.19 -8.30 -8.75
C GLN A 40 5.78 -6.91 -9.00
N TYR A 41 5.35 -5.91 -8.21
CA TYR A 41 5.85 -4.55 -8.31
C TYR A 41 7.34 -4.46 -7.91
N ILE A 42 7.73 -5.06 -6.78
CA ILE A 42 9.11 -5.08 -6.29
C ILE A 42 10.06 -5.70 -7.33
N LYS A 43 9.65 -6.80 -7.96
CA LYS A 43 10.45 -7.49 -8.99
C LYS A 43 10.79 -6.64 -10.23
N LYS A 44 10.06 -5.55 -10.49
CA LYS A 44 10.39 -4.62 -11.57
C LYS A 44 11.68 -3.84 -11.28
N PHE A 45 11.93 -3.53 -10.00
CA PHE A 45 13.10 -2.75 -9.57
C PHE A 45 14.25 -3.64 -9.09
N TYR A 46 13.90 -4.78 -8.48
CA TYR A 46 14.83 -5.73 -7.90
C TYR A 46 14.55 -7.16 -8.42
N PRO A 47 14.88 -7.45 -9.70
CA PRO A 47 14.51 -8.73 -10.33
C PRO A 47 15.16 -9.94 -9.66
N ASN A 48 16.33 -9.75 -9.04
CA ASN A 48 17.09 -10.81 -8.37
C ASN A 48 16.72 -10.98 -6.87
N LEU A 49 15.87 -10.11 -6.34
CA LEU A 49 15.44 -10.19 -4.94
C LEU A 49 14.49 -11.39 -4.74
N ASP A 50 14.75 -12.22 -3.75
CA ASP A 50 13.80 -13.25 -3.33
C ASP A 50 12.66 -12.61 -2.50
N VAL A 51 11.65 -12.14 -3.21
CA VAL A 51 10.51 -11.43 -2.62
C VAL A 51 9.66 -12.30 -1.68
N GLN A 52 9.90 -13.61 -1.62
CA GLN A 52 9.18 -14.51 -0.70
C GLN A 52 9.67 -14.38 0.75
N GLN A 53 10.90 -13.89 0.94
CA GLN A 53 11.50 -13.67 2.26
C GLN A 53 11.01 -12.38 2.93
N TYR A 54 10.16 -11.60 2.24
CA TYR A 54 9.66 -10.32 2.74
C TYR A 54 8.16 -10.40 3.01
N GLU A 55 7.77 -9.87 4.15
CA GLU A 55 6.39 -9.53 4.43
C GLU A 55 6.05 -8.20 3.77
N ILE A 56 4.78 -7.99 3.46
CA ILE A 56 4.31 -6.82 2.71
C ILE A 56 3.13 -6.18 3.43
N VAL A 57 3.24 -4.86 3.65
CA VAL A 57 2.18 -4.04 4.23
C VAL A 57 2.11 -2.69 3.51
N GLU A 58 0.97 -2.01 3.56
CA GLU A 58 0.82 -0.65 3.05
C GLU A 58 0.83 0.36 4.19
N GLY A 59 1.67 1.37 4.05
CA GLY A 59 1.65 2.59 4.86
C GLY A 59 1.34 3.82 4.02
N LYS A 60 1.38 4.99 4.66
CA LYS A 60 1.32 6.30 4.02
C LYS A 60 2.39 7.19 4.59
N ILE A 61 3.23 7.75 3.72
CA ILE A 61 4.23 8.74 4.10
C ILE A 61 3.71 10.13 3.76
N THR A 62 3.93 11.08 4.68
CA THR A 62 3.64 12.49 4.45
C THR A 62 4.91 13.18 4.04
N TYR A 63 4.97 13.66 2.81
CA TYR A 63 6.06 14.52 2.36
C TYR A 63 5.78 15.95 2.82
N SER A 64 6.68 16.50 3.64
CA SER A 64 6.49 17.78 4.37
C SER A 64 6.23 19.01 3.49
N ILE A 65 6.61 18.95 2.21
CA ILE A 65 6.48 20.09 1.29
C ILE A 65 5.04 20.26 0.77
N THR A 66 4.25 19.21 0.70
CA THR A 66 2.92 19.24 0.06
C THR A 66 1.77 18.82 0.97
N ALA A 67 2.02 18.37 2.20
CA ALA A 67 1.04 17.73 3.10
C ALA A 67 0.25 16.57 2.43
N VAL A 68 0.75 16.03 1.32
CA VAL A 68 0.11 14.93 0.59
C VAL A 68 0.54 13.61 1.20
N HIS A 69 -0.44 12.79 1.57
CA HIS A 69 -0.21 11.42 2.02
C HIS A 69 -0.08 10.50 0.81
N ILE A 70 1.10 9.98 0.58
CA ILE A 70 1.36 9.05 -0.53
C ILE A 70 1.35 7.62 0.02
N PRO A 71 0.56 6.71 -0.57
CA PRO A 71 0.63 5.30 -0.23
C PRO A 71 2.03 4.75 -0.54
N VAL A 72 2.55 3.93 0.37
CA VAL A 72 3.85 3.31 0.27
C VAL A 72 3.69 1.81 0.48
N LEU A 73 4.15 1.04 -0.50
CA LEU A 73 4.37 -0.39 -0.34
C LEU A 73 5.60 -0.58 0.52
N ILE A 74 5.46 -1.30 1.60
CA ILE A 74 6.50 -1.63 2.55
C ILE A 74 6.78 -3.13 2.41
N ALA A 75 8.01 -3.49 2.03
CA ALA A 75 8.49 -4.86 2.06
C ALA A 75 9.59 -4.95 3.13
N TYR A 76 9.45 -5.88 4.07
CA TYR A 76 10.33 -5.94 5.22
C TYR A 76 10.63 -7.38 5.66
N ASN A 77 11.76 -7.51 6.31
CA ASN A 77 12.14 -8.64 7.15
C ASN A 77 12.94 -8.09 8.35
N PRO A 78 13.44 -8.92 9.30
CA PRO A 78 14.20 -8.42 10.44
C PRO A 78 15.49 -7.65 10.11
N SER A 79 16.01 -7.78 8.88
CA SER A 79 17.28 -7.17 8.47
C SER A 79 17.13 -5.99 7.52
N GLU A 80 16.05 -5.96 6.74
CA GLU A 80 15.90 -5.02 5.62
C GLU A 80 14.48 -4.48 5.52
N LEU A 81 14.40 -3.20 5.15
CA LEU A 81 13.17 -2.46 4.92
C LEU A 81 13.24 -1.78 3.54
N TYR A 82 12.26 -2.03 2.70
CA TYR A 82 12.10 -1.37 1.41
C TYR A 82 10.82 -0.54 1.41
N LEU A 83 10.92 0.70 0.95
CA LEU A 83 9.81 1.63 0.83
C LEU A 83 9.63 2.02 -0.64
N PHE A 84 8.46 1.78 -1.19
CA PHE A 84 8.12 2.11 -2.57
C PHE A 84 6.87 2.98 -2.61
N PRO A 85 6.95 4.26 -3.02
CA PRO A 85 5.77 5.04 -3.33
C PRO A 85 4.93 4.33 -4.39
N VAL A 86 3.65 4.13 -4.13
CA VAL A 86 2.76 3.38 -5.02
C VAL A 86 1.42 4.06 -5.21
N VAL A 87 0.82 3.82 -6.36
CA VAL A 87 -0.57 4.16 -6.65
C VAL A 87 -1.26 2.96 -7.27
N ARG A 88 -2.49 2.72 -6.85
CA ARG A 88 -3.33 1.68 -7.42
C ARG A 88 -3.78 2.09 -8.82
N ASN A 89 -3.69 1.18 -9.81
CA ASN A 89 -4.23 1.44 -11.13
C ASN A 89 -5.77 1.54 -11.12
N MET A 90 -6.35 2.07 -12.20
CA MET A 90 -7.81 2.28 -12.30
C MET A 90 -8.63 0.98 -12.18
N THR A 91 -8.09 -0.15 -12.63
CA THR A 91 -8.75 -1.46 -12.50
C THR A 91 -8.62 -2.07 -11.11
N GLY A 92 -7.77 -1.48 -10.24
CA GLY A 92 -7.58 -1.92 -8.86
C GLY A 92 -6.86 -3.24 -8.69
N THR A 93 -6.10 -3.67 -9.68
CA THR A 93 -5.45 -4.98 -9.70
C THR A 93 -3.93 -4.91 -9.71
N LYS A 94 -3.35 -3.72 -9.94
CA LYS A 94 -1.89 -3.52 -10.04
C LYS A 94 -1.46 -2.28 -9.29
N LEU A 95 -0.20 -2.28 -8.86
CA LEU A 95 0.49 -1.13 -8.32
C LEU A 95 1.38 -0.50 -9.40
N ASN A 96 1.38 0.83 -9.44
CA ASN A 96 2.22 1.64 -10.30
C ASN A 96 3.01 2.63 -9.46
N THR A 97 4.09 3.17 -9.99
CA THR A 97 4.80 4.31 -9.41
C THR A 97 3.98 5.58 -9.65
N PRO A 98 3.76 6.45 -8.66
CA PRO A 98 3.21 7.78 -8.89
C PRO A 98 4.16 8.60 -9.77
N GLU A 99 3.61 9.42 -10.64
CA GLU A 99 4.39 10.31 -11.51
C GLU A 99 5.29 11.25 -10.67
N GLY A 100 6.56 11.35 -11.05
CA GLY A 100 7.54 12.17 -10.34
C GLY A 100 8.12 11.56 -9.06
N LEU A 101 7.78 10.32 -8.72
CA LEU A 101 8.31 9.62 -7.55
C LEU A 101 9.10 8.35 -7.90
N GLU A 102 9.54 8.21 -9.15
CA GLU A 102 10.27 7.03 -9.63
C GLU A 102 11.59 6.80 -8.90
N GLU A 103 12.24 7.88 -8.44
CA GLU A 103 13.53 7.84 -7.74
C GLU A 103 13.40 7.77 -6.21
N HIS A 104 12.17 7.68 -5.68
CA HIS A 104 11.91 7.69 -4.23
C HIS A 104 11.80 6.28 -3.62
N ASN A 105 12.27 5.26 -4.33
CA ASN A 105 12.40 3.92 -3.76
C ASN A 105 13.57 3.91 -2.77
N GLU A 106 13.31 3.52 -1.54
CA GLU A 106 14.32 3.49 -0.48
C GLU A 106 14.57 2.05 -0.05
N HIS A 107 15.85 1.67 0.05
CA HIS A 107 16.31 0.46 0.73
C HIS A 107 17.03 0.87 2.01
N ILE A 108 16.57 0.37 3.14
CA ILE A 108 17.02 0.73 4.47
C ILE A 108 17.43 -0.54 5.21
N PRO A 109 18.72 -0.76 5.48
CA PRO A 109 19.15 -1.78 6.43
C PRO A 109 18.55 -1.47 7.81
N VAL A 110 17.87 -2.41 8.44
CA VAL A 110 17.16 -2.18 9.71
C VAL A 110 18.12 -1.70 10.80
N LEU A 111 19.36 -2.20 10.83
CA LEU A 111 20.40 -1.75 11.74
C LEU A 111 20.82 -0.27 11.56
N SER A 112 20.47 0.37 10.45
CA SER A 112 20.73 1.79 10.22
C SER A 112 19.63 2.71 10.75
N ILE A 113 18.54 2.15 11.21
CA ILE A 113 17.41 2.89 11.76
C ILE A 113 17.77 3.35 13.18
N GLN A 114 17.62 4.65 13.40
CA GLN A 114 17.82 5.27 14.70
C GLN A 114 16.45 5.74 15.22
N GLN A 115 16.22 5.65 16.52
CA GLN A 115 15.05 6.22 17.19
C GLN A 115 13.71 5.78 16.57
N ILE A 116 13.25 4.58 16.88
CA ILE A 116 11.92 4.14 16.49
C ILE A 116 10.90 4.57 17.54
N GLY A 117 9.88 5.32 17.11
CA GLY A 117 8.72 5.69 17.92
C GLY A 117 7.45 5.11 17.32
N ILE A 118 6.68 4.37 18.11
CA ILE A 118 5.40 3.79 17.72
C ILE A 118 4.32 4.37 18.62
N THR A 119 3.19 4.83 18.04
CA THR A 119 2.05 5.30 18.82
C THR A 119 1.38 4.15 19.58
N GLU A 120 0.78 4.43 20.74
CA GLU A 120 0.04 3.44 21.54
C GLU A 120 -1.07 2.72 20.75
N LYS A 121 -1.66 3.41 19.76
CA LYS A 121 -2.70 2.83 18.89
C LYS A 121 -2.15 1.92 17.81
N GLY A 122 -0.84 1.90 17.60
CA GLY A 122 -0.22 1.14 16.50
C GLY A 122 -0.64 1.63 15.10
N ASP A 123 -1.04 2.90 14.97
CA ASP A 123 -1.48 3.49 13.71
C ASP A 123 -0.42 4.37 13.06
N LYS A 124 0.72 4.57 13.74
CA LYS A 124 1.81 5.42 13.27
C LYS A 124 3.15 4.94 13.81
N MET A 125 4.16 4.97 12.94
CA MET A 125 5.56 4.78 13.30
C MET A 125 6.40 5.95 12.79
N ALA A 126 7.30 6.45 13.61
CA ALA A 126 8.33 7.41 13.22
C ALA A 126 9.71 6.77 13.43
N PHE A 127 10.64 7.03 12.53
CA PHE A 127 12.02 6.59 12.67
C PHE A 127 12.99 7.54 11.97
N VAL A 128 14.25 7.51 12.38
CA VAL A 128 15.31 8.35 11.81
C VAL A 128 16.31 7.47 11.08
N VAL A 129 16.64 7.84 9.83
CA VAL A 129 17.69 7.22 9.03
C VAL A 129 18.58 8.31 8.46
N ARG A 130 19.87 8.23 8.71
CA ARG A 130 20.87 9.22 8.23
C ARG A 130 20.49 10.67 8.58
N GLY A 131 19.90 10.87 9.77
CA GLY A 131 19.44 12.18 10.25
C GLY A 131 18.14 12.70 9.64
N LYS A 132 17.47 11.92 8.79
CA LYS A 132 16.16 12.26 8.22
C LYS A 132 15.07 11.47 8.95
N GLU A 133 14.10 12.18 9.49
CA GLU A 133 12.91 11.56 10.08
C GLU A 133 11.93 11.14 8.99
N THR A 134 11.44 9.92 9.11
CA THR A 134 10.37 9.37 8.27
C THR A 134 9.21 8.95 9.15
N VAL A 135 8.01 9.39 8.78
CA VAL A 135 6.78 9.07 9.50
C VAL A 135 5.86 8.29 8.59
N ILE A 136 5.48 7.09 9.04
CA ILE A 136 4.55 6.21 8.34
C ILE A 136 3.25 6.13 9.14
N ASN A 137 2.13 6.39 8.48
CA ASN A 137 0.78 6.22 9.02
C ASN A 137 0.17 4.96 8.44
N PHE A 138 -0.52 4.18 9.28
CA PHE A 138 -1.16 2.93 8.88
C PHE A 138 -2.68 3.06 8.92
N SER A 139 -3.32 2.37 7.99
CA SER A 139 -4.78 2.23 7.94
C SER A 139 -5.16 0.77 8.12
N LYS A 140 -6.33 0.49 8.72
CA LYS A 140 -6.84 -0.89 8.86
C LYS A 140 -7.03 -1.61 7.53
N ARG A 141 -7.14 -0.85 6.42
CA ARG A 141 -7.31 -1.39 5.08
C ARG A 141 -6.29 -0.77 4.14
N ASN A 142 -5.73 -1.62 3.27
CA ASN A 142 -4.85 -1.19 2.19
C ASN A 142 -5.64 -0.59 1.01
N SER A 143 -4.94 -0.13 -0.02
CA SER A 143 -5.54 0.45 -1.23
C SER A 143 -6.39 -0.54 -2.03
N PHE A 144 -6.24 -1.85 -1.84
CA PHE A 144 -7.09 -2.90 -2.40
C PHE A 144 -8.34 -3.19 -1.54
N ASN A 145 -8.54 -2.40 -0.45
CA ASN A 145 -9.63 -2.54 0.51
C ASN A 145 -9.58 -3.86 1.32
N GLU A 146 -8.42 -4.50 1.42
CA GLU A 146 -8.18 -5.68 2.24
C GLU A 146 -7.82 -5.26 3.67
N ASN A 147 -8.25 -6.03 4.68
CA ASN A 147 -7.84 -5.81 6.06
C ASN A 147 -6.36 -6.23 6.21
N GLN A 148 -5.54 -5.31 6.71
CA GLN A 148 -4.11 -5.49 6.95
C GLN A 148 -3.72 -5.26 8.42
N SER A 149 -4.67 -5.35 9.35
CA SER A 149 -4.39 -5.03 10.77
C SER A 149 -3.36 -5.98 11.39
N GLU A 150 -3.35 -7.25 10.97
CA GLU A 150 -2.39 -8.25 11.40
C GLU A 150 -1.00 -7.96 10.83
N GLU A 151 -0.91 -7.67 9.53
CA GLU A 151 0.32 -7.34 8.83
C GLU A 151 0.97 -6.07 9.40
N VAL A 152 0.15 -5.07 9.75
CA VAL A 152 0.63 -3.84 10.42
C VAL A 152 1.18 -4.17 11.81
N SER A 153 0.46 -4.98 12.59
CA SER A 153 0.91 -5.38 13.93
C SER A 153 2.24 -6.15 13.87
N ASN A 154 2.37 -7.08 12.94
CA ASN A 154 3.61 -7.84 12.72
C ASN A 154 4.77 -6.92 12.33
N PHE A 155 4.53 -5.98 11.40
CA PHE A 155 5.52 -4.99 11.01
C PHE A 155 6.03 -4.17 12.20
N LEU A 156 5.11 -3.59 12.97
CA LEU A 156 5.45 -2.76 14.12
C LEU A 156 6.21 -3.55 15.19
N THR A 157 5.82 -4.79 15.43
CA THR A 157 6.52 -5.68 16.37
C THR A 157 7.94 -6.00 15.90
N THR A 158 8.12 -6.31 14.60
CA THR A 158 9.44 -6.57 14.03
C THR A 158 10.35 -5.35 14.13
N MET A 159 9.83 -4.16 13.83
CA MET A 159 10.61 -2.92 13.93
C MET A 159 10.96 -2.55 15.37
N ALA A 160 10.04 -2.75 16.32
CA ALA A 160 10.30 -2.51 17.74
C ALA A 160 11.42 -3.44 18.26
N GLN A 161 11.37 -4.72 17.94
CA GLN A 161 12.41 -5.69 18.34
C GLN A 161 13.79 -5.36 17.75
N ALA A 162 13.82 -4.80 16.55
CA ALA A 162 15.06 -4.40 15.92
C ALA A 162 15.68 -3.14 16.53
N ALA A 163 14.87 -2.29 17.18
CA ALA A 163 15.35 -1.10 17.89
C ALA A 163 15.99 -1.42 19.26
N ASP A 164 15.65 -2.56 19.83
CA ASP A 164 16.14 -2.99 21.16
C ASP A 164 17.46 -3.79 21.09
N ASN A 165 17.96 -4.08 19.89
CA ASN A 165 19.23 -4.78 19.63
C ASN A 165 20.34 -3.81 19.18
#